data_55e0cfa834d93a406f9bcfb05a7156c8
#
_entry.id   55e0cfa834d93a406f9bcfb05a7156c8
#
_cell.length_a   1.000
_cell.length_b   1.000
_cell.length_c   1.000
_cell.angle_alpha   90.00
_cell.angle_beta   90.00
_cell.angle_gamma   90.00
#
_symmetry.space_group_name_H-M   'P 1'
#
loop_
_entity.id
_entity.type
_entity.pdbx_description
1 polymer ?
#
loop_
_entity_poly.entity_id
_entity_poly.type
_entity_poly.pdbx_seq_one_letter_code
_entity_poly.pdbx_strand_id
1 'polypeptide(L)'
;MAAIDRKLFLDILSFDSTSGAEKPLADYLEKALAGPVSGGAAGSAAGPRSGSGASVDSGDSAGSGSCPAVSPRVQTWDVPEGGRNLLFSWGEPRVVFCTHMDTVPPYIPPVFPDTICDTESGWCQNTPKTQLTPTCEAGVVSKKAENATNPPIVFGRGACDAKGQIVALYAACRQLASEGLDGFGLLLLSGEETGSWGAKAFAKTDFRAPYLIIGEPTEGKMVSACKGTKAFELVFHGEAFHSGYPQFGHSAIDSFVDFVNALRAVDFGTDPELGPTTWNIGRLASDNPQNVLSPELGCRLYFRTTFLSDDRVTAEVRRLAAKFGADVKEIGGDTPSRWFTIPGFEAAPASFGSDAPHLTNFEHRAICGAGSIRFAHRPDEQVSLAELDAAAERYVAMFKALQK
;
A
#
# COMPACT_ATOMS: atom_id res chain seq x y z
N MET A 1 13.56 6.93 19.55
CA MET A 1 13.23 7.12 18.15
C MET A 1 12.66 5.80 17.63
N ALA A 2 11.53 5.87 16.94
CA ALA A 2 10.92 4.69 16.31
C ALA A 2 11.80 4.27 15.13
N ALA A 3 12.40 3.10 15.22
CA ALA A 3 13.18 2.52 14.14
C ALA A 3 12.56 1.19 13.72
N ILE A 4 12.53 0.93 12.42
CA ILE A 4 11.98 -0.31 11.89
C ILE A 4 12.84 -1.51 12.26
N ASP A 5 12.20 -2.65 12.41
CA ASP A 5 12.88 -3.94 12.51
C ASP A 5 13.25 -4.43 11.09
N ARG A 6 14.53 -4.31 10.76
CA ARG A 6 15.05 -4.66 9.42
C ARG A 6 14.94 -6.16 9.13
N LYS A 7 15.08 -7.01 10.18
CA LYS A 7 14.91 -8.45 10.01
C LYS A 7 13.47 -8.78 9.68
N LEU A 8 12.52 -8.22 10.44
CA LEU A 8 11.09 -8.37 10.15
C LEU A 8 10.78 -7.91 8.71
N PHE A 9 11.35 -6.77 8.27
CA PHE A 9 11.13 -6.26 6.92
C PHE A 9 11.62 -7.24 5.84
N LEU A 10 12.80 -7.82 6.00
CA LEU A 10 13.30 -8.84 5.09
C LEU A 10 12.42 -10.09 5.10
N ASP A 11 12.05 -10.55 6.29
CA ASP A 11 11.21 -11.75 6.44
C ASP A 11 9.87 -11.57 5.70
N ILE A 12 9.17 -10.45 5.90
CA ILE A 12 7.86 -10.23 5.26
C ILE A 12 7.96 -9.99 3.75
N LEU A 13 9.04 -9.38 3.26
CA LEU A 13 9.27 -9.23 1.83
C LEU A 13 9.56 -10.56 1.13
N SER A 14 10.03 -11.57 1.87
CA SER A 14 10.33 -12.90 1.33
C SER A 14 9.09 -13.75 1.07
N PHE A 15 7.91 -13.33 1.53
CA PHE A 15 6.65 -13.98 1.20
C PHE A 15 6.13 -13.51 -0.16
N ASP A 16 5.72 -14.44 -1.02
CA ASP A 16 4.80 -14.11 -2.11
C ASP A 16 3.41 -13.93 -1.51
N SER A 17 2.97 -12.69 -1.43
CA SER A 17 1.65 -12.31 -0.94
C SER A 17 0.82 -11.62 -2.04
N THR A 18 0.99 -12.05 -3.29
CA THR A 18 0.10 -11.61 -4.38
C THR A 18 -1.36 -11.82 -3.96
N SER A 19 -2.23 -10.85 -4.27
CA SER A 19 -3.63 -10.85 -3.82
C SER A 19 -4.31 -12.21 -3.98
N GLY A 20 -4.84 -12.75 -2.89
CA GLY A 20 -5.38 -14.12 -2.76
C GLY A 20 -4.36 -15.15 -2.26
N ALA A 21 -3.09 -14.80 -2.09
CA ALA A 21 -2.03 -15.66 -1.54
C ALA A 21 -1.42 -15.11 -0.24
N GLU A 22 -2.07 -14.15 0.43
CA GLU A 22 -1.54 -13.43 1.61
C GLU A 22 -1.55 -14.28 2.89
N LYS A 23 -2.32 -15.35 2.94
CA LYS A 23 -2.53 -16.13 4.16
C LYS A 23 -1.24 -16.58 4.85
N PRO A 24 -0.20 -17.09 4.15
CA PRO A 24 1.07 -17.44 4.78
C PRO A 24 1.77 -16.26 5.45
N LEU A 25 1.69 -15.06 4.86
CA LEU A 25 2.20 -13.83 5.46
C LEU A 25 1.39 -13.44 6.68
N ALA A 26 0.06 -13.52 6.62
CA ALA A 26 -0.81 -13.24 7.76
C ALA A 26 -0.54 -14.18 8.93
N ASP A 27 -0.41 -15.51 8.68
CA ASP A 27 -0.08 -16.51 9.70
C ASP A 27 1.31 -16.28 10.34
N TYR A 28 2.27 -15.74 9.56
CA TYR A 28 3.57 -15.33 10.08
C TYR A 28 3.46 -14.08 10.97
N LEU A 29 2.78 -13.02 10.48
CA LEU A 29 2.62 -11.76 11.21
C LEU A 29 1.83 -11.92 12.50
N GLU A 30 0.79 -12.75 12.50
CA GLU A 30 0.02 -13.07 13.72
C GLU A 30 0.94 -13.53 14.86
N LYS A 31 1.94 -14.36 14.55
CA LYS A 31 2.90 -14.88 15.53
C LYS A 31 4.02 -13.88 15.83
N ALA A 32 4.57 -13.24 14.79
CA ALA A 32 5.72 -12.36 14.91
C ALA A 32 5.41 -11.07 15.68
N LEU A 33 4.17 -10.54 15.54
CA LEU A 33 3.79 -9.27 16.17
C LEU A 33 3.04 -9.41 17.52
N ALA A 34 2.68 -10.62 17.91
CA ALA A 34 1.96 -10.88 19.17
C ALA A 34 2.85 -10.81 20.42
N GLY A 35 4.17 -10.78 20.24
CA GLY A 35 5.13 -10.81 21.35
C GLY A 35 5.11 -9.52 22.20
N PRO A 36 5.61 -9.62 23.45
CA PRO A 36 5.70 -8.46 24.34
C PRO A 36 6.70 -7.43 23.82
N VAL A 37 6.34 -6.17 23.89
CA VAL A 37 7.24 -5.04 23.62
C VAL A 37 7.98 -4.71 24.92
N SER A 38 9.29 -5.00 24.97
CA SER A 38 10.13 -4.63 26.12
C SER A 38 10.49 -3.14 26.05
N GLY A 39 10.26 -2.39 27.12
CA GLY A 39 10.75 -1.03 27.28
C GLY A 39 12.29 -1.03 27.27
N GLY A 40 12.89 -0.51 26.19
CA GLY A 40 14.34 -0.33 26.11
C GLY A 40 14.78 0.76 27.07
N ALA A 41 15.60 0.41 28.06
CA ALA A 41 16.35 1.41 28.81
C ALA A 41 17.27 2.15 27.83
N ALA A 42 17.16 3.48 27.77
CA ALA A 42 18.09 4.32 27.02
C ALA A 42 19.52 4.02 27.46
N GLY A 43 20.32 3.45 26.56
CA GLY A 43 21.72 3.15 26.82
C GLY A 43 22.51 4.41 27.12
N SER A 44 22.84 4.63 28.41
CA SER A 44 23.83 5.61 28.80
C SER A 44 25.21 5.04 28.46
N ALA A 45 25.90 5.69 27.56
CA ALA A 45 27.31 5.44 27.31
C ALA A 45 28.12 5.72 28.58
N ALA A 46 28.54 4.65 29.28
CA ALA A 46 29.49 4.73 30.38
C ALA A 46 30.91 4.53 29.84
N GLY A 47 31.66 5.64 29.79
CA GLY A 47 33.12 5.57 29.61
C GLY A 47 33.81 4.96 30.84
N PRO A 48 35.04 4.41 30.70
CA PRO A 48 35.72 3.70 31.75
C PRO A 48 36.22 4.66 32.84
N ARG A 49 35.80 4.50 34.10
CA ARG A 49 36.44 5.10 35.25
C ARG A 49 37.18 4.02 36.05
N SER A 50 38.50 4.18 36.09
CA SER A 50 39.37 3.53 37.04
C SER A 50 39.28 4.27 38.39
N GLY A 51 39.29 3.56 39.55
CA GLY A 51 39.60 4.16 40.84
C GLY A 51 38.87 3.52 42.03
N SER A 52 39.66 2.94 42.86
CA SER A 52 39.47 2.25 44.12
C SER A 52 38.79 3.07 45.21
N GLY A 53 38.01 2.40 46.12
CA GLY A 53 38.00 2.76 47.53
C GLY A 53 36.63 2.88 48.21
N ALA A 54 36.39 1.96 49.16
CA ALA A 54 35.69 2.12 50.43
C ALA A 54 34.16 2.25 50.50
N SER A 55 33.60 1.30 51.21
CA SER A 55 32.27 1.14 51.79
C SER A 55 31.75 2.31 52.61
N VAL A 56 30.48 2.70 52.45
CA VAL A 56 29.55 2.99 53.58
C VAL A 56 28.11 2.70 53.11
N ASP A 57 27.41 1.96 53.93
CA ASP A 57 26.03 1.52 53.88
C ASP A 57 25.09 2.70 54.19
N SER A 58 24.07 2.93 53.36
CA SER A 58 22.79 3.47 53.82
C SER A 58 21.79 3.45 52.68
N GLY A 59 20.67 2.75 52.87
CA GLY A 59 19.64 2.47 51.89
C GLY A 59 18.91 3.70 51.38
N ASP A 60 18.54 3.62 50.11
CA ASP A 60 17.23 3.92 49.56
C ASP A 60 17.18 3.39 48.15
N SER A 61 16.52 2.26 47.93
CA SER A 61 16.27 1.69 46.63
C SER A 61 15.12 2.46 45.94
N ALA A 62 15.47 3.51 45.25
CA ALA A 62 14.60 4.02 44.21
C ALA A 62 14.59 2.97 43.07
N GLY A 63 13.58 2.13 43.03
CA GLY A 63 13.38 1.15 41.99
C GLY A 63 13.29 1.85 40.66
N SER A 64 14.22 1.55 39.74
CA SER A 64 14.08 1.80 38.33
C SER A 64 12.94 0.90 37.80
N GLY A 65 11.72 1.42 37.86
CA GLY A 65 10.55 0.72 37.37
C GLY A 65 10.67 0.57 35.83
N SER A 66 11.15 -0.58 35.37
CA SER A 66 10.95 -0.99 34.02
C SER A 66 9.44 -1.12 33.79
N CYS A 67 8.87 -0.36 32.85
CA CYS A 67 7.48 -0.57 32.42
C CYS A 67 7.29 -2.06 32.08
N PRO A 68 6.24 -2.73 32.59
CA PRO A 68 6.01 -4.12 32.24
C PRO A 68 5.84 -4.26 30.75
N ALA A 69 6.45 -5.29 30.16
CA ALA A 69 6.30 -5.60 28.74
C ALA A 69 4.82 -5.87 28.44
N VAL A 70 4.25 -5.09 27.52
CA VAL A 70 2.82 -5.17 27.16
C VAL A 70 2.69 -5.88 25.83
N SER A 71 1.95 -7.00 25.82
CA SER A 71 1.57 -7.70 24.58
C SER A 71 0.24 -7.18 24.06
N PRO A 72 0.04 -7.09 22.75
CA PRO A 72 -1.24 -6.74 22.19
C PRO A 72 -2.26 -7.88 22.33
N ARG A 73 -3.54 -7.50 22.41
CA ARG A 73 -4.64 -8.43 22.15
C ARG A 73 -4.74 -8.62 20.63
N VAL A 74 -4.79 -9.87 20.17
CA VAL A 74 -4.87 -10.21 18.75
C VAL A 74 -6.28 -10.69 18.42
N GLN A 75 -6.85 -10.16 17.34
CA GLN A 75 -8.12 -10.59 16.75
C GLN A 75 -7.90 -10.87 15.27
N THR A 76 -8.53 -11.90 14.75
CA THR A 76 -8.37 -12.34 13.36
C THR A 76 -9.73 -12.59 12.72
N TRP A 77 -9.83 -12.34 11.42
CA TRP A 77 -11.01 -12.63 10.62
C TRP A 77 -10.54 -13.24 9.30
N ASP A 78 -10.97 -14.47 9.04
CA ASP A 78 -10.79 -15.05 7.71
C ASP A 78 -11.73 -14.33 6.73
N VAL A 79 -11.26 -14.09 5.52
CA VAL A 79 -12.02 -13.41 4.47
C VAL A 79 -12.34 -14.40 3.35
N PRO A 80 -13.51 -14.26 2.68
CA PRO A 80 -14.01 -15.27 1.74
C PRO A 80 -13.05 -15.60 0.59
N GLU A 81 -12.24 -14.65 0.17
CA GLU A 81 -11.28 -14.76 -0.92
C GLU A 81 -9.98 -15.48 -0.54
N GLY A 82 -9.91 -16.04 0.68
CA GLY A 82 -8.80 -16.86 1.16
C GLY A 82 -7.72 -16.13 1.94
N GLY A 83 -7.89 -14.82 2.18
CA GLY A 83 -7.02 -14.02 3.03
C GLY A 83 -7.45 -14.03 4.51
N ARG A 84 -6.74 -13.27 5.33
CA ARG A 84 -7.02 -13.09 6.76
C ARG A 84 -6.68 -11.66 7.17
N ASN A 85 -7.61 -10.97 7.82
CA ASN A 85 -7.37 -9.69 8.47
C ASN A 85 -6.87 -9.90 9.90
N LEU A 86 -5.93 -9.06 10.35
CA LEU A 86 -5.34 -9.11 11.68
C LEU A 86 -5.51 -7.76 12.37
N LEU A 87 -5.95 -7.75 13.63
CA LEU A 87 -5.96 -6.56 14.47
C LEU A 87 -5.20 -6.83 15.76
N PHE A 88 -4.16 -6.06 15.99
CA PHE A 88 -3.38 -6.02 17.23
C PHE A 88 -3.80 -4.78 18.02
N SER A 89 -4.19 -4.93 19.28
CA SER A 89 -4.71 -3.84 20.11
C SER A 89 -3.94 -3.70 21.41
N TRP A 90 -3.50 -2.49 21.71
CA TRP A 90 -2.93 -2.08 22.99
C TRP A 90 -3.96 -1.21 23.72
N GLY A 91 -4.64 -1.78 24.72
CA GLY A 91 -5.83 -1.20 25.34
C GLY A 91 -7.04 -1.22 24.40
N GLU A 92 -7.98 -0.28 24.58
CA GLU A 92 -9.14 -0.08 23.68
C GLU A 92 -8.78 0.96 22.62
N PRO A 93 -8.62 0.57 21.35
CA PRO A 93 -8.08 1.45 20.32
C PRO A 93 -8.99 2.65 20.01
N ARG A 94 -8.44 3.85 20.18
CA ARG A 94 -9.01 5.10 19.67
C ARG A 94 -8.39 5.52 18.34
N VAL A 95 -7.12 5.16 18.11
CA VAL A 95 -6.40 5.36 16.86
C VAL A 95 -5.95 4.01 16.34
N VAL A 96 -6.33 3.66 15.12
CA VAL A 96 -5.90 2.43 14.46
C VAL A 96 -4.99 2.80 13.30
N PHE A 97 -3.80 2.24 13.31
CA PHE A 97 -2.91 2.21 12.16
C PHE A 97 -3.31 1.05 11.26
N CYS A 98 -3.30 1.25 9.95
CA CYS A 98 -3.78 0.25 9.01
C CYS A 98 -2.91 0.22 7.76
N THR A 99 -2.75 -0.95 7.16
CA THR A 99 -2.25 -1.10 5.79
C THR A 99 -2.62 -2.50 5.27
N HIS A 100 -2.32 -2.78 4.00
CA HIS A 100 -2.60 -4.09 3.42
C HIS A 100 -1.36 -4.99 3.36
N MET A 101 -1.61 -6.31 3.25
CA MET A 101 -0.58 -7.36 3.19
C MET A 101 -0.34 -7.87 1.78
N ASP A 102 -1.33 -7.73 0.92
CA ASP A 102 -1.25 -8.18 -0.46
C ASP A 102 -0.41 -7.26 -1.34
N THR A 103 -0.05 -7.76 -2.50
CA THR A 103 0.72 -7.04 -3.52
C THR A 103 0.22 -7.41 -4.91
N VAL A 104 0.47 -6.52 -5.88
CA VAL A 104 0.25 -6.87 -7.30
C VAL A 104 1.26 -7.92 -7.79
N PRO A 105 0.89 -8.76 -8.79
CA PRO A 105 1.85 -9.63 -9.47
C PRO A 105 2.77 -8.83 -10.41
N PRO A 106 3.96 -9.37 -10.79
CA PRO A 106 4.56 -10.61 -10.27
C PRO A 106 5.26 -10.39 -8.93
N TYR A 107 5.44 -11.46 -8.16
CA TYR A 107 6.33 -11.45 -7.00
C TYR A 107 7.78 -11.12 -7.44
N ILE A 108 8.43 -10.21 -6.71
CA ILE A 108 9.81 -9.80 -6.93
C ILE A 108 10.54 -9.99 -5.61
N PRO A 109 11.54 -10.91 -5.55
CA PRO A 109 12.31 -11.16 -4.34
C PRO A 109 13.00 -9.90 -3.82
N PRO A 110 13.16 -9.75 -2.48
CA PRO A 110 13.84 -8.60 -1.92
C PRO A 110 15.33 -8.59 -2.20
N VAL A 111 15.86 -7.39 -2.44
CA VAL A 111 17.30 -7.13 -2.52
C VAL A 111 17.64 -6.04 -1.50
N PHE A 112 18.46 -6.41 -0.51
CA PHE A 112 18.97 -5.50 0.49
C PHE A 112 20.40 -5.07 0.12
N PRO A 113 20.81 -3.84 0.40
CA PRO A 113 22.20 -3.42 0.19
C PRO A 113 23.14 -4.22 1.09
N ASP A 114 24.34 -4.55 0.58
CA ASP A 114 25.37 -5.36 1.26
C ASP A 114 25.83 -4.83 2.62
N THR A 115 25.44 -3.62 2.99
CA THR A 115 25.80 -2.94 4.24
C THR A 115 24.87 -3.27 5.42
N ILE A 116 23.83 -4.10 5.25
CA ILE A 116 22.95 -4.51 6.33
C ILE A 116 23.47 -5.82 6.96
N CYS A 117 24.67 -5.77 7.50
CA CYS A 117 25.14 -6.75 8.46
C CYS A 117 24.88 -6.19 9.85
N ASP A 118 24.00 -6.81 10.63
CA ASP A 118 23.88 -6.54 12.04
C ASP A 118 25.00 -7.28 12.77
N THR A 119 26.00 -6.51 13.18
CA THR A 119 27.17 -7.04 13.87
C THR A 119 26.86 -7.50 15.31
N GLU A 120 25.72 -7.12 15.87
CA GLU A 120 25.31 -7.53 17.21
C GLU A 120 24.56 -8.86 17.22
N SER A 121 23.83 -9.20 16.16
CA SER A 121 23.10 -10.48 16.04
C SER A 121 23.85 -11.57 15.27
N GLY A 122 24.99 -11.25 14.66
CA GLY A 122 25.82 -12.19 13.88
C GLY A 122 25.16 -12.63 12.57
N TRP A 123 24.18 -11.90 12.08
CA TRP A 123 23.42 -12.25 10.89
C TRP A 123 23.95 -11.51 9.65
N CYS A 124 24.54 -12.26 8.71
CA CYS A 124 24.94 -11.78 7.39
C CYS A 124 24.32 -12.69 6.33
N GLN A 125 23.55 -12.14 5.41
CA GLN A 125 23.12 -12.88 4.24
C GLN A 125 24.21 -12.87 3.17
N ASN A 126 24.83 -14.04 2.96
CA ASN A 126 25.55 -14.32 1.72
C ASN A 126 24.52 -14.61 0.64
N THR A 127 24.21 -13.64 -0.21
CA THR A 127 23.39 -13.89 -1.41
C THR A 127 24.13 -14.86 -2.32
N PRO A 128 23.56 -16.03 -2.70
CA PRO A 128 24.16 -16.91 -3.70
C PRO A 128 24.26 -16.15 -5.02
N LYS A 129 25.47 -16.09 -5.59
CA LYS A 129 25.76 -15.45 -6.89
C LYS A 129 25.12 -16.16 -8.11
N THR A 130 24.15 -17.02 -7.93
CA THR A 130 23.60 -17.86 -9.00
C THR A 130 22.09 -17.85 -8.93
N GLN A 131 21.46 -16.89 -9.59
CA GLN A 131 20.21 -17.02 -10.36
C GLN A 131 19.72 -15.65 -10.82
N LEU A 132 20.52 -14.96 -11.65
CA LEU A 132 20.01 -13.94 -12.57
C LEU A 132 19.69 -14.67 -13.87
N THR A 133 18.42 -14.84 -14.19
CA THR A 133 18.01 -15.26 -15.54
C THR A 133 18.40 -14.16 -16.56
N PRO A 134 18.91 -14.51 -17.74
CA PRO A 134 19.54 -13.57 -18.67
C PRO A 134 18.50 -12.87 -19.57
N THR A 135 17.66 -11.98 -19.05
CA THR A 135 16.80 -11.12 -19.85
C THR A 135 16.64 -9.69 -19.31
N CYS A 136 17.39 -9.32 -18.28
CA CYS A 136 17.61 -7.91 -17.96
C CYS A 136 19.03 -7.55 -18.41
N GLU A 137 19.13 -6.60 -19.34
CA GLU A 137 20.42 -6.09 -19.81
C GLU A 137 21.30 -5.70 -18.61
N ALA A 138 22.50 -6.28 -18.57
CA ALA A 138 23.51 -6.08 -17.55
C ALA A 138 24.04 -4.64 -17.59
N GLY A 139 23.27 -3.69 -17.04
CA GLY A 139 23.63 -2.27 -17.03
C GLY A 139 23.42 -1.55 -15.70
N VAL A 140 22.70 -2.13 -14.74
CA VAL A 140 22.30 -1.39 -13.52
C VAL A 140 22.78 -2.02 -12.21
N VAL A 141 23.38 -3.18 -12.22
CA VAL A 141 23.82 -3.86 -10.98
C VAL A 141 25.34 -3.89 -10.89
N SER A 142 25.99 -2.79 -10.70
CA SER A 142 27.29 -2.67 -10.03
C SER A 142 27.80 -1.23 -10.04
N LYS A 143 27.24 -0.36 -9.22
CA LYS A 143 28.06 0.73 -8.68
C LYS A 143 28.25 0.44 -7.20
N LYS A 144 29.46 -0.03 -6.85
CA LYS A 144 29.95 0.04 -5.48
C LYS A 144 29.61 1.42 -4.93
N ALA A 145 28.89 1.45 -3.82
CA ALA A 145 28.64 2.67 -3.07
C ALA A 145 29.95 3.15 -2.44
N GLU A 146 30.78 3.79 -3.24
CA GLU A 146 31.86 4.64 -2.76
C GLU A 146 31.29 6.04 -2.63
N ASN A 147 30.51 6.25 -1.58
CA ASN A 147 30.27 7.49 -0.83
C ASN A 147 28.93 7.35 -0.09
N ALA A 148 29.00 7.10 1.21
CA ALA A 148 27.87 6.87 2.10
C ALA A 148 27.11 8.18 2.43
N THR A 149 26.46 8.79 1.45
CA THR A 149 25.56 9.93 1.66
C THR A 149 24.08 9.61 1.39
N ASN A 150 23.78 8.51 0.70
CA ASN A 150 22.40 8.09 0.45
C ASN A 150 22.00 6.97 1.43
N PRO A 151 20.82 7.09 2.06
CA PRO A 151 20.30 6.04 2.93
C PRO A 151 20.10 4.74 2.13
N PRO A 152 20.27 3.57 2.79
CA PRO A 152 20.11 2.27 2.14
C PRO A 152 18.72 2.11 1.53
N ILE A 153 18.66 1.66 0.27
CA ILE A 153 17.41 1.40 -0.47
C ILE A 153 17.19 -0.10 -0.52
N VAL A 154 15.97 -0.52 -0.21
CA VAL A 154 15.50 -1.90 -0.32
C VAL A 154 14.63 -2.03 -1.56
N PHE A 155 14.91 -3.01 -2.40
CA PHE A 155 14.14 -3.34 -3.59
C PHE A 155 13.31 -4.60 -3.34
N GLY A 156 12.16 -4.72 -3.99
CA GLY A 156 11.31 -5.91 -3.97
C GLY A 156 9.83 -5.57 -4.01
N ARG A 157 9.01 -6.54 -4.37
CA ARG A 157 7.56 -6.37 -4.41
C ARG A 157 7.00 -6.18 -3.00
N GLY A 158 6.25 -5.09 -2.79
CA GLY A 158 5.73 -4.69 -1.48
C GLY A 158 6.73 -3.85 -0.66
N ALA A 159 7.94 -3.58 -1.17
CA ALA A 159 8.90 -2.73 -0.44
C ALA A 159 8.30 -1.35 -0.12
N CYS A 160 7.56 -0.79 -1.07
CA CYS A 160 6.86 0.48 -0.98
C CYS A 160 5.37 0.29 -0.70
N ASP A 161 4.75 -0.68 -1.40
CA ASP A 161 3.30 -0.85 -1.49
C ASP A 161 2.90 -2.32 -1.20
N ALA A 162 2.54 -2.70 0.07
CA ALA A 162 2.62 -1.84 1.26
C ALA A 162 3.31 -2.57 2.46
N LYS A 163 4.13 -3.61 2.22
CA LYS A 163 4.82 -4.33 3.32
C LYS A 163 5.79 -3.42 4.07
N GLY A 164 6.40 -2.43 3.40
CA GLY A 164 7.19 -1.38 4.05
C GLY A 164 6.37 -0.58 5.05
N GLN A 165 5.10 -0.33 4.78
CA GLN A 165 4.23 0.37 5.73
C GLN A 165 3.97 -0.49 6.97
N ILE A 166 3.86 -1.82 6.84
CA ILE A 166 3.66 -2.72 7.99
C ILE A 166 4.76 -2.51 9.02
N VAL A 167 6.03 -2.52 8.60
CA VAL A 167 7.15 -2.37 9.55
C VAL A 167 7.25 -0.97 10.15
N ALA A 168 6.91 0.07 9.38
CA ALA A 168 6.89 1.44 9.89
C ALA A 168 5.76 1.65 10.92
N LEU A 169 4.56 1.16 10.64
CA LEU A 169 3.42 1.21 11.56
C LEU A 169 3.68 0.39 12.82
N TYR A 170 4.25 -0.81 12.68
CA TYR A 170 4.60 -1.64 13.83
C TYR A 170 5.70 -1.02 14.70
N ALA A 171 6.71 -0.38 14.09
CA ALA A 171 7.73 0.37 14.82
C ALA A 171 7.13 1.51 15.64
N ALA A 172 6.14 2.23 15.10
CA ALA A 172 5.38 3.22 15.84
C ALA A 172 4.62 2.60 17.02
N CYS A 173 3.92 1.48 16.82
CA CYS A 173 3.23 0.75 17.90
C CYS A 173 4.19 0.32 19.00
N ARG A 174 5.36 -0.22 18.62
CA ARG A 174 6.40 -0.62 19.59
C ARG A 174 6.88 0.56 20.43
N GLN A 175 7.14 1.71 19.79
CA GLN A 175 7.57 2.91 20.52
C GLN A 175 6.48 3.39 21.48
N LEU A 176 5.23 3.52 21.04
CA LEU A 176 4.11 3.94 21.88
C LEU A 176 3.95 3.02 23.09
N ALA A 177 3.97 1.69 22.87
CA ALA A 177 3.90 0.71 23.96
C ALA A 177 5.10 0.83 24.92
N SER A 178 6.33 1.04 24.41
CA SER A 178 7.52 1.23 25.25
C SER A 178 7.49 2.52 26.06
N GLU A 179 6.73 3.52 25.64
CA GLU A 179 6.45 4.75 26.38
C GLU A 179 5.31 4.58 27.40
N GLY A 180 4.72 3.38 27.51
CA GLY A 180 3.61 3.08 28.41
C GLY A 180 2.27 3.65 27.93
N LEU A 181 2.16 4.00 26.66
CA LEU A 181 0.92 4.48 26.05
C LEU A 181 0.06 3.29 25.57
N ASP A 182 -1.24 3.49 25.56
CA ASP A 182 -2.25 2.57 25.04
C ASP A 182 -3.31 3.31 24.23
N GLY A 183 -4.42 2.65 23.90
CA GLY A 183 -5.49 3.25 23.11
C GLY A 183 -5.20 3.26 21.60
N PHE A 184 -4.32 2.38 21.11
CA PHE A 184 -4.03 2.24 19.68
C PHE A 184 -4.09 0.78 19.22
N GLY A 185 -4.19 0.60 17.91
CA GLY A 185 -4.17 -0.70 17.27
C GLY A 185 -3.43 -0.70 15.94
N LEU A 186 -3.09 -1.89 15.46
CA LEU A 186 -2.53 -2.15 14.12
C LEU A 186 -3.45 -3.13 13.39
N LEU A 187 -4.08 -2.66 12.31
CA LEU A 187 -4.97 -3.43 11.45
C LEU A 187 -4.24 -3.76 10.15
N LEU A 188 -4.11 -5.04 9.84
CA LEU A 188 -3.51 -5.52 8.60
C LEU A 188 -4.60 -6.22 7.78
N LEU A 189 -4.78 -5.76 6.56
CA LEU A 189 -5.86 -6.18 5.66
C LEU A 189 -5.34 -6.99 4.49
N SER A 190 -6.21 -7.82 3.93
CA SER A 190 -5.96 -8.59 2.71
C SER A 190 -6.73 -8.00 1.53
N GLY A 191 -6.19 -8.12 0.30
CA GLY A 191 -6.91 -7.90 -0.96
C GLY A 191 -7.25 -6.45 -1.27
N GLU A 192 -6.43 -5.49 -0.90
CA GLU A 192 -6.57 -4.09 -1.30
C GLU A 192 -6.47 -3.95 -2.81
N GLU A 193 -5.41 -4.53 -3.40
CA GLU A 193 -5.00 -4.42 -4.81
C GLU A 193 -6.02 -5.02 -5.81
N THR A 194 -6.94 -5.81 -5.32
CA THR A 194 -7.96 -6.47 -6.16
C THR A 194 -9.39 -6.13 -5.78
N GLY A 195 -9.58 -5.01 -5.05
CA GLY A 195 -10.89 -4.45 -4.77
C GLY A 195 -11.28 -4.38 -3.30
N SER A 196 -10.29 -4.25 -2.41
CA SER A 196 -10.51 -3.93 -0.98
C SER A 196 -11.43 -4.93 -0.26
N TRP A 197 -11.33 -6.22 -0.62
CA TRP A 197 -12.27 -7.20 -0.07
C TRP A 197 -12.04 -7.46 1.42
N GLY A 198 -10.79 -7.37 1.92
CA GLY A 198 -10.50 -7.42 3.35
C GLY A 198 -11.10 -6.24 4.12
N ALA A 199 -10.96 -5.01 3.60
CA ALA A 199 -11.58 -3.82 4.18
C ALA A 199 -13.11 -3.92 4.18
N LYS A 200 -13.72 -4.37 3.09
CA LYS A 200 -15.16 -4.61 2.96
C LYS A 200 -15.66 -5.68 3.94
N ALA A 201 -14.85 -6.71 4.21
CA ALA A 201 -15.17 -7.72 5.21
C ALA A 201 -15.07 -7.13 6.63
N PHE A 202 -14.01 -6.37 6.93
CA PHE A 202 -13.82 -5.72 8.22
C PHE A 202 -14.93 -4.70 8.53
N ALA A 203 -15.41 -3.97 7.53
CA ALA A 203 -16.50 -3.02 7.69
C ALA A 203 -17.80 -3.64 8.24
N LYS A 204 -17.99 -4.96 8.05
CA LYS A 204 -19.16 -5.71 8.55
C LYS A 204 -19.03 -6.14 10.01
N THR A 205 -17.87 -5.95 10.63
CA THR A 205 -17.65 -6.28 12.04
C THR A 205 -18.24 -5.19 12.96
N ASP A 206 -18.41 -5.52 14.24
CA ASP A 206 -18.87 -4.55 15.25
C ASP A 206 -17.76 -3.64 15.78
N PHE A 207 -16.52 -3.80 15.31
CA PHE A 207 -15.41 -2.95 15.71
C PHE A 207 -15.66 -1.49 15.31
N ARG A 208 -15.40 -0.56 16.22
CA ARG A 208 -15.50 0.89 15.96
C ARG A 208 -14.35 1.61 16.66
N ALA A 209 -13.80 2.64 16.00
CA ALA A 209 -12.85 3.56 16.60
C ALA A 209 -12.95 4.94 15.95
N PRO A 210 -12.60 6.04 16.65
CA PRO A 210 -12.66 7.38 16.09
C PRO A 210 -11.72 7.60 14.90
N TYR A 211 -10.47 7.14 14.99
CA TYR A 211 -9.41 7.50 14.04
C TYR A 211 -8.79 6.29 13.38
N LEU A 212 -8.57 6.40 12.06
CA LEU A 212 -7.81 5.47 11.25
C LEU A 212 -6.69 6.23 10.54
N ILE A 213 -5.47 5.67 10.54
CA ILE A 213 -4.33 6.16 9.76
C ILE A 213 -3.86 5.01 8.87
N ILE A 214 -4.04 5.16 7.56
CA ILE A 214 -3.68 4.15 6.57
C ILE A 214 -2.30 4.45 6.02
N GLY A 215 -1.40 3.47 6.06
CA GLY A 215 -0.07 3.52 5.47
C GLY A 215 -0.12 3.22 3.98
N GLU A 216 0.23 4.22 3.16
CA GLU A 216 0.29 4.18 1.70
C GLU A 216 1.50 4.98 1.20
N PRO A 217 2.03 4.74 -0.03
CA PRO A 217 3.21 5.44 -0.54
C PRO A 217 2.93 6.90 -0.91
N THR A 218 2.93 7.80 0.08
CA THR A 218 2.53 9.21 -0.05
C THR A 218 3.68 10.22 0.13
N GLU A 219 4.92 9.76 0.09
CA GLU A 219 6.11 10.61 0.32
C GLU A 219 6.08 11.32 1.70
N GLY A 220 5.43 10.69 2.67
CA GLY A 220 5.28 11.22 4.02
C GLY A 220 4.26 12.35 4.16
N LYS A 221 3.48 12.68 3.13
CA LYS A 221 2.40 13.67 3.21
C LYS A 221 1.08 12.99 3.52
N MET A 222 0.20 13.68 4.21
CA MET A 222 -1.17 13.23 4.35
C MET A 222 -1.91 13.44 3.03
N VAL A 223 -2.84 12.54 2.72
CA VAL A 223 -3.69 12.71 1.55
C VAL A 223 -4.89 13.57 1.90
N SER A 224 -5.03 14.74 1.25
CA SER A 224 -6.18 15.63 1.45
C SER A 224 -7.42 15.16 0.67
N ALA A 225 -7.21 14.65 -0.54
CA ALA A 225 -8.25 14.12 -1.41
C ALA A 225 -7.69 13.05 -2.36
N CYS A 226 -8.53 12.09 -2.75
CA CYS A 226 -8.22 11.09 -3.76
C CYS A 226 -9.15 11.18 -4.96
N LYS A 227 -8.61 10.84 -6.14
CA LYS A 227 -9.45 10.57 -7.31
C LYS A 227 -10.33 9.35 -7.06
N GLY A 228 -11.53 9.41 -7.62
CA GLY A 228 -12.39 8.26 -7.73
C GLY A 228 -11.95 7.31 -8.85
N THR A 229 -12.63 6.18 -8.92
CA THR A 229 -12.43 5.18 -9.96
C THR A 229 -13.77 4.82 -10.60
N LYS A 230 -13.77 4.54 -11.91
CA LYS A 230 -14.92 3.92 -12.58
C LYS A 230 -14.40 2.90 -13.59
N ALA A 231 -14.94 1.71 -13.52
CA ALA A 231 -14.55 0.59 -14.37
C ALA A 231 -15.75 0.10 -15.20
N PHE A 232 -15.52 -0.09 -16.50
CA PHE A 232 -16.53 -0.56 -17.44
C PHE A 232 -15.99 -1.74 -18.23
N GLU A 233 -16.84 -2.73 -18.47
CA GLU A 233 -16.67 -3.71 -19.55
C GLU A 233 -17.46 -3.22 -20.76
N LEU A 234 -16.81 -3.20 -21.92
CA LEU A 234 -17.45 -2.87 -23.20
C LEU A 234 -17.29 -4.04 -24.15
N VAL A 235 -18.37 -4.31 -24.91
CA VAL A 235 -18.38 -5.28 -26.01
C VAL A 235 -18.92 -4.57 -27.26
N PHE A 236 -18.05 -4.38 -28.23
CA PHE A 236 -18.38 -3.83 -29.55
C PHE A 236 -18.81 -4.96 -30.47
N HIS A 237 -19.88 -4.72 -31.23
CA HIS A 237 -20.43 -5.69 -32.16
C HIS A 237 -20.15 -5.28 -33.60
N GLY A 238 -19.86 -6.27 -34.44
CA GLY A 238 -19.64 -6.14 -35.85
C GLY A 238 -20.39 -7.21 -36.66
N GLU A 239 -20.19 -7.19 -37.96
CA GLU A 239 -20.70 -8.21 -38.89
C GLU A 239 -19.52 -8.80 -39.65
N ALA A 240 -19.26 -10.10 -39.40
CA ALA A 240 -18.12 -10.78 -40.02
C ALA A 240 -18.28 -10.89 -41.53
N PHE A 241 -17.24 -10.51 -42.29
CA PHE A 241 -17.18 -10.66 -43.72
C PHE A 241 -15.73 -10.78 -44.18
N HIS A 242 -15.53 -11.15 -45.44
CA HIS A 242 -14.20 -11.22 -46.04
C HIS A 242 -13.56 -9.84 -46.11
N SER A 243 -12.36 -9.65 -45.54
CA SER A 243 -11.69 -8.35 -45.38
C SER A 243 -11.42 -7.59 -46.70
N GLY A 244 -11.39 -8.30 -47.83
CA GLY A 244 -11.30 -7.70 -49.18
C GLY A 244 -12.59 -7.05 -49.67
N TYR A 245 -13.70 -7.22 -48.97
CA TYR A 245 -15.02 -6.69 -49.33
C TYR A 245 -15.69 -6.05 -48.10
N PRO A 246 -15.08 -5.03 -47.51
CA PRO A 246 -15.54 -4.45 -46.22
C PRO A 246 -16.93 -3.80 -46.34
N GLN A 247 -17.41 -3.49 -47.53
CA GLN A 247 -18.73 -2.91 -47.79
C GLN A 247 -19.90 -3.89 -47.50
N PHE A 248 -19.62 -5.17 -47.28
CA PHE A 248 -20.62 -6.20 -46.99
C PHE A 248 -20.64 -6.66 -45.54
N GLY A 249 -19.84 -6.03 -44.66
CA GLY A 249 -19.80 -6.31 -43.24
C GLY A 249 -19.44 -5.05 -42.45
N HIS A 250 -19.19 -5.23 -41.17
CA HIS A 250 -18.76 -4.17 -40.26
C HIS A 250 -17.80 -4.71 -39.23
N SER A 251 -16.69 -4.03 -39.05
CA SER A 251 -15.68 -4.48 -38.04
C SER A 251 -15.96 -3.86 -36.68
N ALA A 252 -16.10 -4.69 -35.65
CA ALA A 252 -16.15 -4.25 -34.25
C ALA A 252 -14.88 -3.47 -33.86
N ILE A 253 -13.73 -3.78 -34.48
CA ILE A 253 -12.48 -3.06 -34.25
C ILE A 253 -12.59 -1.61 -34.74
N ASP A 254 -13.23 -1.37 -35.88
CA ASP A 254 -13.40 0.00 -36.39
C ASP A 254 -14.32 0.81 -35.46
N SER A 255 -15.41 0.22 -35.00
CA SER A 255 -16.30 0.84 -33.99
C SER A 255 -15.54 1.20 -32.70
N PHE A 256 -14.68 0.31 -32.22
CA PHE A 256 -13.84 0.58 -31.05
C PHE A 256 -12.86 1.73 -31.29
N VAL A 257 -12.20 1.79 -32.46
CA VAL A 257 -11.29 2.89 -32.82
C VAL A 257 -12.03 4.23 -32.84
N ASP A 258 -13.22 4.27 -33.45
CA ASP A 258 -14.05 5.47 -33.49
C ASP A 258 -14.54 5.89 -32.09
N PHE A 259 -14.91 4.93 -31.25
CA PHE A 259 -15.25 5.17 -29.85
C PHE A 259 -14.05 5.81 -29.09
N VAL A 260 -12.85 5.24 -29.24
CA VAL A 260 -11.65 5.76 -28.55
C VAL A 260 -11.31 7.17 -29.02
N ASN A 261 -11.42 7.44 -30.32
CA ASN A 261 -11.19 8.78 -30.88
C ASN A 261 -12.22 9.79 -30.32
N ALA A 262 -13.48 9.39 -30.25
CA ALA A 262 -14.52 10.23 -29.68
C ALA A 262 -14.33 10.44 -28.18
N LEU A 263 -13.90 9.42 -27.43
CA LEU A 263 -13.61 9.52 -25.99
C LEU A 263 -12.44 10.47 -25.72
N ARG A 264 -11.38 10.43 -26.55
CA ARG A 264 -10.26 11.38 -26.45
C ARG A 264 -10.66 12.83 -26.67
N ALA A 265 -11.73 13.07 -27.41
CA ALA A 265 -12.26 14.41 -27.68
C ALA A 265 -13.19 14.93 -26.56
N VAL A 266 -13.56 14.09 -25.58
CA VAL A 266 -14.38 14.52 -24.45
C VAL A 266 -13.54 15.36 -23.49
N ASP A 267 -13.94 16.61 -23.28
CA ASP A 267 -13.38 17.47 -22.25
C ASP A 267 -14.09 17.20 -20.92
N PHE A 268 -13.43 16.49 -20.01
CA PHE A 268 -13.90 16.28 -18.63
C PHE A 268 -13.60 17.46 -17.71
N GLY A 269 -12.89 18.47 -18.16
CA GLY A 269 -12.39 19.58 -17.36
C GLY A 269 -11.19 19.22 -16.50
N THR A 270 -10.66 20.23 -15.85
CA THR A 270 -9.56 20.07 -14.87
C THR A 270 -10.05 20.50 -13.50
N ASP A 271 -10.10 19.54 -12.58
CA ASP A 271 -10.48 19.80 -11.20
C ASP A 271 -9.39 20.62 -10.49
N PRO A 272 -9.73 21.68 -9.73
CA PRO A 272 -8.72 22.54 -9.10
C PRO A 272 -7.89 21.84 -8.02
N GLU A 273 -8.40 20.76 -7.41
CA GLU A 273 -7.73 19.98 -6.38
C GLU A 273 -7.10 18.70 -6.92
N LEU A 274 -7.84 17.93 -7.73
CA LEU A 274 -7.45 16.61 -8.21
C LEU A 274 -6.83 16.61 -9.62
N GLY A 275 -6.82 17.76 -10.30
CA GLY A 275 -6.30 17.86 -11.67
C GLY A 275 -7.21 17.21 -12.73
N PRO A 276 -6.67 16.77 -13.88
CA PRO A 276 -7.47 16.21 -14.97
C PRO A 276 -7.93 14.78 -14.67
N THR A 277 -9.07 14.42 -15.24
CA THR A 277 -9.50 13.01 -15.35
C THR A 277 -8.56 12.25 -16.26
N THR A 278 -8.18 11.03 -15.85
CA THR A 278 -7.35 10.12 -16.65
C THR A 278 -8.05 8.79 -16.85
N TRP A 279 -7.69 8.07 -17.91
CA TRP A 279 -8.26 6.76 -18.18
C TRP A 279 -7.29 5.84 -18.92
N ASN A 280 -7.56 4.55 -18.85
CA ASN A 280 -6.78 3.49 -19.48
C ASN A 280 -7.71 2.43 -20.08
N ILE A 281 -7.24 1.75 -21.14
CA ILE A 281 -7.89 0.59 -21.74
C ILE A 281 -7.06 -0.65 -21.39
N GLY A 282 -7.71 -1.64 -20.81
CA GLY A 282 -7.13 -2.95 -20.54
C GLY A 282 -7.96 -4.08 -21.11
N ARG A 283 -7.39 -5.28 -21.11
CA ARG A 283 -8.04 -6.53 -21.55
C ARG A 283 -8.70 -6.40 -22.93
N LEU A 284 -8.01 -5.75 -23.86
CA LEU A 284 -8.45 -5.61 -25.23
C LEU A 284 -8.28 -6.94 -25.99
N ALA A 285 -9.37 -7.48 -26.51
CA ALA A 285 -9.35 -8.75 -27.23
C ALA A 285 -10.37 -8.77 -28.37
N SER A 286 -9.95 -9.31 -29.52
CA SER A 286 -10.80 -9.68 -30.64
C SER A 286 -10.24 -10.94 -31.28
N ASP A 287 -11.06 -11.95 -31.48
CA ASP A 287 -10.65 -13.32 -31.82
C ASP A 287 -10.94 -13.68 -33.27
N ASN A 288 -10.87 -12.70 -34.18
CA ASN A 288 -11.14 -12.89 -35.60
C ASN A 288 -9.89 -13.30 -36.39
N PRO A 289 -10.03 -14.14 -37.42
CA PRO A 289 -8.97 -14.41 -38.39
C PRO A 289 -8.53 -13.14 -39.10
N GLN A 290 -7.27 -13.06 -39.52
CA GLN A 290 -6.68 -11.87 -40.18
C GLN A 290 -7.45 -11.38 -41.40
N ASN A 291 -8.10 -12.28 -42.13
CA ASN A 291 -8.82 -11.97 -43.38
C ASN A 291 -10.35 -11.88 -43.19
N VAL A 292 -10.82 -11.73 -41.95
CA VAL A 292 -12.25 -11.60 -41.62
C VAL A 292 -12.45 -10.37 -40.77
N LEU A 293 -13.45 -9.55 -41.10
CA LEU A 293 -13.87 -8.42 -40.26
C LEU A 293 -14.27 -8.92 -38.89
N SER A 294 -13.86 -8.21 -37.82
CA SER A 294 -14.14 -8.61 -36.44
C SER A 294 -15.64 -8.55 -36.14
N PRO A 295 -16.26 -9.67 -35.75
CA PRO A 295 -17.65 -9.67 -35.30
C PRO A 295 -17.83 -9.14 -33.88
N GLU A 296 -16.76 -9.19 -33.09
CA GLU A 296 -16.82 -8.78 -31.67
C GLU A 296 -15.45 -8.33 -31.17
N LEU A 297 -15.44 -7.27 -30.33
CA LEU A 297 -14.27 -6.84 -29.59
C LEU A 297 -14.67 -6.51 -28.16
N GLY A 298 -14.01 -7.15 -27.18
CA GLY A 298 -14.14 -6.85 -25.76
C GLY A 298 -13.00 -6.01 -25.23
N CYS A 299 -13.30 -5.11 -24.28
CA CYS A 299 -12.27 -4.40 -23.53
C CYS A 299 -12.76 -3.98 -22.13
N ARG A 300 -11.80 -3.60 -21.27
CA ARG A 300 -12.08 -2.88 -20.03
C ARG A 300 -11.59 -1.45 -20.11
N LEU A 301 -12.43 -0.52 -19.73
CA LEU A 301 -12.13 0.90 -19.63
C LEU A 301 -12.10 1.28 -18.14
N TYR A 302 -11.04 1.95 -17.71
CA TYR A 302 -10.82 2.32 -16.32
C TYR A 302 -10.49 3.80 -16.21
N PHE A 303 -11.27 4.52 -15.42
CA PHE A 303 -11.10 5.95 -15.17
C PHE A 303 -10.58 6.23 -13.77
N ARG A 304 -9.77 7.30 -13.66
CA ARG A 304 -9.50 8.04 -12.44
C ARG A 304 -10.30 9.34 -12.51
N THR A 305 -11.40 9.40 -11.78
CA THR A 305 -12.36 10.51 -11.83
C THR A 305 -12.01 11.61 -10.81
N THR A 306 -12.58 12.78 -10.98
CA THR A 306 -12.43 13.94 -10.11
C THR A 306 -13.79 14.42 -9.63
N PHE A 307 -13.86 15.36 -8.70
CA PHE A 307 -15.13 15.93 -8.23
C PHE A 307 -15.95 16.56 -9.38
N LEU A 308 -15.28 17.05 -10.43
CA LEU A 308 -15.95 17.62 -11.62
C LEU A 308 -16.47 16.55 -12.58
N SER A 309 -15.84 15.39 -12.67
CA SER A 309 -16.06 14.45 -13.76
C SER A 309 -16.79 13.16 -13.33
N ASP A 310 -16.92 12.89 -12.04
CA ASP A 310 -17.35 11.57 -11.56
C ASP A 310 -18.71 11.14 -12.14
N ASP A 311 -19.73 11.98 -12.04
CA ASP A 311 -21.06 11.70 -12.60
C ASP A 311 -21.06 11.73 -14.13
N ARG A 312 -20.23 12.59 -14.74
CA ARG A 312 -20.16 12.78 -16.19
C ARG A 312 -19.55 11.60 -16.93
N VAL A 313 -18.54 10.95 -16.35
CA VAL A 313 -17.84 9.83 -16.97
C VAL A 313 -18.80 8.71 -17.34
N THR A 314 -19.66 8.27 -16.43
CA THR A 314 -20.64 7.20 -16.73
C THR A 314 -21.60 7.60 -17.86
N ALA A 315 -22.10 8.84 -17.84
CA ALA A 315 -23.01 9.35 -18.86
C ALA A 315 -22.33 9.38 -20.26
N GLU A 316 -21.09 9.88 -20.34
CA GLU A 316 -20.35 9.98 -21.58
C GLU A 316 -19.96 8.61 -22.14
N VAL A 317 -19.52 7.66 -21.30
CA VAL A 317 -19.21 6.30 -21.71
C VAL A 317 -20.46 5.62 -22.29
N ARG A 318 -21.62 5.72 -21.64
CA ARG A 318 -22.87 5.15 -22.13
C ARG A 318 -23.33 5.81 -23.44
N ARG A 319 -23.22 7.13 -23.55
CA ARG A 319 -23.56 7.87 -24.76
C ARG A 319 -22.70 7.45 -25.95
N LEU A 320 -21.37 7.32 -25.72
CA LEU A 320 -20.46 6.90 -26.78
C LEU A 320 -20.64 5.42 -27.13
N ALA A 321 -20.82 4.53 -26.13
CA ALA A 321 -21.10 3.12 -26.36
C ALA A 321 -22.33 2.94 -27.26
N ALA A 322 -23.44 3.60 -26.95
CA ALA A 322 -24.65 3.59 -27.75
C ALA A 322 -24.42 4.12 -29.18
N LYS A 323 -23.61 5.19 -29.32
CA LYS A 323 -23.29 5.77 -30.65
C LYS A 323 -22.50 4.80 -31.55
N PHE A 324 -21.61 4.00 -30.96
CA PHE A 324 -20.70 3.12 -31.69
C PHE A 324 -21.06 1.63 -31.58
N GLY A 325 -22.30 1.32 -31.18
CA GLY A 325 -22.84 -0.04 -31.18
C GLY A 325 -22.18 -0.98 -30.17
N ALA A 326 -21.84 -0.47 -28.99
CA ALA A 326 -21.26 -1.28 -27.93
C ALA A 326 -22.22 -1.47 -26.75
N ASP A 327 -22.23 -2.68 -26.20
CA ASP A 327 -22.78 -2.94 -24.89
C ASP A 327 -21.83 -2.42 -23.82
N VAL A 328 -22.37 -1.85 -22.74
CA VAL A 328 -21.59 -1.33 -21.62
C VAL A 328 -22.13 -1.85 -20.31
N LYS A 329 -21.22 -2.41 -19.50
CA LYS A 329 -21.49 -2.85 -18.15
C LYS A 329 -20.56 -2.12 -17.17
N GLU A 330 -21.10 -1.39 -16.22
CA GLU A 330 -20.34 -0.82 -15.11
C GLU A 330 -19.99 -1.94 -14.12
N ILE A 331 -18.69 -2.09 -13.80
CA ILE A 331 -18.18 -3.20 -12.98
C ILE A 331 -17.64 -2.75 -11.62
N GLY A 332 -17.75 -1.47 -11.30
CA GLY A 332 -17.44 -0.91 -9.99
C GLY A 332 -16.65 0.38 -10.05
N GLY A 333 -16.35 0.89 -8.88
CA GLY A 333 -15.59 2.12 -8.69
C GLY A 333 -15.95 2.80 -7.38
N ASP A 334 -15.10 3.75 -6.99
CA ASP A 334 -15.28 4.59 -5.82
C ASP A 334 -15.39 6.04 -6.27
N THR A 335 -16.15 6.85 -5.52
CA THR A 335 -16.27 8.28 -5.79
C THR A 335 -15.03 9.03 -5.29
N PRO A 336 -14.65 10.16 -5.92
CA PRO A 336 -13.62 11.05 -5.38
C PRO A 336 -13.96 11.46 -3.95
N SER A 337 -12.98 11.44 -3.06
CA SER A 337 -13.23 11.67 -1.64
C SER A 337 -12.18 12.56 -1.01
N ARG A 338 -12.58 13.38 -0.03
CA ARG A 338 -11.68 14.11 0.85
C ARG A 338 -11.45 13.33 2.13
N TRP A 339 -10.21 13.37 2.62
CA TRP A 339 -9.82 12.61 3.79
C TRP A 339 -9.49 13.53 4.96
N PHE A 340 -9.58 12.97 6.15
CA PHE A 340 -9.20 13.68 7.37
C PHE A 340 -7.70 13.99 7.35
N THR A 341 -7.34 15.23 7.71
CA THR A 341 -5.94 15.65 7.86
C THR A 341 -5.72 16.18 9.27
N ILE A 342 -4.59 15.80 9.86
CA ILE A 342 -4.22 16.24 11.20
C ILE A 342 -3.49 17.60 11.09
N PRO A 343 -3.91 18.65 11.80
CA PRO A 343 -3.24 19.93 11.77
C PRO A 343 -1.74 19.83 12.13
N GLY A 344 -0.90 20.54 11.38
CA GLY A 344 0.56 20.53 11.56
C GLY A 344 1.30 19.51 10.72
N PHE A 345 0.60 18.66 9.95
CA PHE A 345 1.19 17.75 8.98
C PHE A 345 0.91 18.23 7.55
N GLU A 346 1.93 18.12 6.68
CA GLU A 346 1.78 18.48 5.27
C GLU A 346 0.79 17.56 4.58
N ALA A 347 -0.07 18.10 3.71
CA ALA A 347 -1.07 17.36 2.97
C ALA A 347 -1.05 17.70 1.49
N ALA A 348 -1.40 16.73 0.64
CA ALA A 348 -1.51 16.88 -0.81
C ALA A 348 -2.57 15.92 -1.37
N PRO A 349 -3.18 16.22 -2.52
CA PRO A 349 -4.08 15.29 -3.18
C PRO A 349 -3.31 14.10 -3.80
N ALA A 350 -3.99 12.95 -3.92
CA ALA A 350 -3.47 11.74 -4.55
C ALA A 350 -4.35 11.30 -5.74
N SER A 351 -3.72 10.65 -6.73
CA SER A 351 -4.45 10.13 -7.90
C SER A 351 -4.75 8.63 -7.82
N PHE A 352 -4.46 7.99 -6.68
CA PHE A 352 -4.71 6.56 -6.43
C PHE A 352 -5.81 6.36 -5.38
N GLY A 353 -6.34 5.14 -5.31
CA GLY A 353 -7.28 4.70 -4.29
C GLY A 353 -6.59 4.03 -3.11
N SER A 354 -7.36 3.63 -2.10
CA SER A 354 -6.92 2.85 -0.94
C SER A 354 -8.14 2.19 -0.30
N ASP A 355 -7.93 1.44 0.77
CA ASP A 355 -9.01 0.85 1.58
C ASP A 355 -9.89 1.88 2.32
N ALA A 356 -9.49 3.15 2.34
CA ALA A 356 -10.17 4.19 3.12
C ALA A 356 -11.69 4.33 2.85
N PRO A 357 -12.21 4.29 1.60
CA PRO A 357 -13.65 4.39 1.35
C PRO A 357 -14.46 3.29 2.02
N HIS A 358 -13.89 2.10 2.15
CA HIS A 358 -14.56 0.90 2.62
C HIS A 358 -14.53 0.71 4.14
N LEU A 359 -13.61 1.38 4.84
CA LEU A 359 -13.43 1.27 6.30
C LEU A 359 -14.38 2.22 7.06
N THR A 360 -15.67 2.00 6.91
CA THR A 360 -16.73 2.83 7.51
C THR A 360 -16.89 2.68 9.03
N ASN A 361 -16.09 1.79 9.64
CA ASN A 361 -15.99 1.59 11.09
C ASN A 361 -15.30 2.75 11.82
N PHE A 362 -14.73 3.70 11.08
CA PHE A 362 -13.96 4.81 11.61
C PHE A 362 -14.59 6.16 11.21
N GLU A 363 -14.67 7.08 12.17
CA GLU A 363 -15.22 8.42 11.92
C GLU A 363 -14.28 9.27 11.06
N HIS A 364 -12.99 9.25 11.39
CA HIS A 364 -11.94 10.01 10.74
C HIS A 364 -10.91 9.07 10.11
N ARG A 365 -10.76 9.15 8.80
CA ARG A 365 -9.84 8.30 8.03
C ARG A 365 -8.78 9.17 7.39
N ALA A 366 -7.53 8.95 7.76
CA ALA A 366 -6.34 9.62 7.24
C ALA A 366 -5.48 8.64 6.46
N ILE A 367 -4.76 9.12 5.45
CA ILE A 367 -3.85 8.33 4.62
C ILE A 367 -2.50 9.04 4.64
N CYS A 368 -1.42 8.31 4.98
CA CYS A 368 -0.06 8.84 4.99
C CYS A 368 0.94 7.69 5.12
N GLY A 369 2.07 7.73 4.42
CA GLY A 369 3.10 6.70 4.59
C GLY A 369 4.41 7.01 3.89
N ALA A 370 5.34 6.07 4.00
CA ALA A 370 6.67 6.13 3.40
C ALA A 370 6.65 5.77 1.92
N GLY A 371 7.71 6.15 1.21
CA GLY A 371 7.92 5.80 -0.18
C GLY A 371 7.05 6.63 -1.12
N SER A 372 7.21 6.38 -2.41
CA SER A 372 6.52 7.13 -3.47
C SER A 372 5.75 6.21 -4.38
N ILE A 373 4.52 6.61 -4.72
CA ILE A 373 3.67 5.91 -5.70
C ILE A 373 4.36 5.72 -7.07
N ARG A 374 5.41 6.50 -7.34
CA ARG A 374 6.21 6.37 -8.57
C ARG A 374 6.97 5.05 -8.67
N PHE A 375 7.17 4.36 -7.55
CA PHE A 375 7.83 3.06 -7.48
C PHE A 375 6.85 1.91 -7.27
N ALA A 376 5.63 2.17 -6.79
CA ALA A 376 4.59 1.15 -6.64
C ALA A 376 4.25 0.48 -7.98
N HIS A 377 3.97 -0.83 -7.95
CA HIS A 377 3.58 -1.66 -9.09
C HIS A 377 4.66 -1.83 -10.20
N ARG A 378 5.86 -1.31 -9.99
CA ARG A 378 6.96 -1.38 -10.97
C ARG A 378 7.86 -2.58 -10.73
N PRO A 379 8.62 -3.02 -11.76
CA PRO A 379 9.65 -4.07 -11.58
C PRO A 379 10.82 -3.65 -10.68
N ASP A 380 11.07 -2.35 -10.54
CA ASP A 380 12.09 -1.72 -9.71
C ASP A 380 11.51 -1.07 -8.43
N GLU A 381 10.43 -1.66 -7.91
CA GLU A 381 9.81 -1.20 -6.68
C GLU A 381 10.81 -1.15 -5.53
N GLN A 382 10.81 -0.03 -4.79
CA GLN A 382 11.83 0.26 -3.79
C GLN A 382 11.37 1.27 -2.75
N VAL A 383 12.03 1.23 -1.58
CA VAL A 383 11.87 2.23 -0.52
C VAL A 383 13.19 2.42 0.23
N SER A 384 13.45 3.63 0.72
CA SER A 384 14.57 3.91 1.60
C SER A 384 14.25 3.51 3.05
N LEU A 385 15.22 2.88 3.74
CA LEU A 385 15.07 2.58 5.18
C LEU A 385 14.87 3.86 6.02
N ALA A 386 15.50 4.97 5.63
CA ALA A 386 15.31 6.24 6.31
C ALA A 386 13.89 6.81 6.14
N GLU A 387 13.25 6.59 4.98
CA GLU A 387 11.84 6.98 4.78
C GLU A 387 10.91 6.17 5.68
N LEU A 388 11.18 4.87 5.86
CA LEU A 388 10.42 4.00 6.76
C LEU A 388 10.59 4.41 8.23
N ASP A 389 11.83 4.70 8.67
CA ASP A 389 12.11 5.20 10.02
C ASP A 389 11.40 6.55 10.25
N ALA A 390 11.48 7.48 9.29
CA ALA A 390 10.80 8.77 9.36
C ALA A 390 9.26 8.63 9.40
N ALA A 391 8.71 7.66 8.67
CA ALA A 391 7.28 7.37 8.72
C ALA A 391 6.86 6.82 10.09
N ALA A 392 7.66 5.94 10.70
CA ALA A 392 7.40 5.43 12.04
C ALA A 392 7.36 6.55 13.08
N GLU A 393 8.32 7.48 13.05
CA GLU A 393 8.32 8.67 13.93
C GLU A 393 7.10 9.56 13.67
N ARG A 394 6.70 9.73 12.41
CA ARG A 394 5.52 10.50 12.02
C ARG A 394 4.24 9.89 12.58
N TYR A 395 4.07 8.57 12.51
CA TYR A 395 2.90 7.89 13.08
C TYR A 395 2.81 8.06 14.59
N VAL A 396 3.94 8.02 15.31
CA VAL A 396 3.99 8.34 16.74
C VAL A 396 3.55 9.78 17.01
N ALA A 397 4.01 10.73 16.20
CA ALA A 397 3.63 12.14 16.33
C ALA A 397 2.14 12.35 16.02
N MET A 398 1.59 11.69 14.98
CA MET A 398 0.17 11.72 14.64
C MET A 398 -0.69 11.18 15.77
N PHE A 399 -0.33 10.02 16.35
CA PHE A 399 -1.03 9.48 17.50
C PHE A 399 -1.08 10.49 18.66
N LYS A 400 0.06 11.05 19.03
CA LYS A 400 0.15 12.04 20.12
C LYS A 400 -0.65 13.33 19.84
N ALA A 401 -0.74 13.74 18.58
CA ALA A 401 -1.56 14.89 18.17
C ALA A 401 -3.07 14.61 18.32
N LEU A 402 -3.51 13.37 18.14
CA LEU A 402 -4.91 12.95 18.26
C LEU A 402 -5.33 12.66 19.71
N GLN A 403 -4.42 12.70 20.68
CA GLN A 403 -4.73 12.55 22.12
C GLN A 403 -5.09 13.89 22.79
N LYS A 404 -4.85 15.01 22.12
CA LYS A 404 -5.16 16.36 22.61
C LYS A 404 -6.61 16.71 22.37
#